data_b9be7dd2f2b1baf6a558cfa19665e85f
#
_entry.id   b9be7dd2f2b1baf6a558cfa19665e85f
#
_cell.length_a   1.000
_cell.length_b   1.000
_cell.length_c   1.000
_cell.angle_alpha   90.00
_cell.angle_beta   90.00
_cell.angle_gamma   90.00
#
_symmetry.space_group_name_H-M   'P 1'
#
loop_
_entity.id
_entity.type
_entity.pdbx_description
1 polymer ?
#
loop_
_entity_poly.entity_id
_entity_poly.type
_entity_poly.pdbx_seq_one_letter_code
_entity_poly.pdbx_strand_id
1 'polypeptide(L)'
;MSSSRLISELQAGLSRLPPGEIVVGFSGGLDSSVLLHALAALTPARERGLRALNVDHGLHPRSAEWAAHCAAFAGQLGIPFIAAGAAVTATGEGLEAAARDARYRIFAEHLQPGESLALAHHADDQAETVLLKLLRGAGPQGLGGMRVLREFGAGRLWRPLLNVPRELLRGYAQALGLRWIEDPSNMDTRLRRNFLRAEVLPRLTQRWPDATLAIAHSAAWARAAADFVDDHAQRALAQVQGTDPTTLNWLGWLDLPDALRDPVLRLWLRALGYEEPAHFHVVELERQLRTAAGDRAPCVRWDQCELRRYRDLLYAMRPLVPVAEHWQASWNGSPCALPGGGSLALRGEDGSAATAPDDRPLTIHYRSGGEHIKPAGSTHTRELRLLLQEAGIPPWQRDRIPLVSMNSELIAVGDLFLSAAAVELCARVRARIVWDREGLRAEG
;
A
#
# COMPACT_ATOMS: atom_id res chain seq x y z
N MET A 1 -28.07 21.36 27.52
CA MET A 1 -27.07 20.32 27.84
C MET A 1 -26.41 19.70 26.60
N SER A 2 -27.16 19.39 25.55
CA SER A 2 -26.59 18.76 24.32
C SER A 2 -25.54 19.60 23.59
N SER A 3 -25.77 20.91 23.44
CA SER A 3 -24.85 21.82 22.73
C SER A 3 -23.50 21.97 23.45
N SER A 4 -23.47 22.01 24.78
CA SER A 4 -22.21 22.14 25.52
C SER A 4 -21.32 20.91 25.40
N ARG A 5 -21.92 19.70 25.35
CA ARG A 5 -21.18 18.46 25.17
C ARG A 5 -20.51 18.38 23.80
N LEU A 6 -21.25 18.74 22.73
CA LEU A 6 -20.70 18.78 21.36
C LEU A 6 -19.51 19.76 21.27
N ILE A 7 -19.68 20.95 21.81
CA ILE A 7 -18.62 21.99 21.80
C ILE A 7 -17.40 21.52 22.60
N SER A 8 -17.60 20.92 23.77
CA SER A 8 -16.48 20.40 24.57
C SER A 8 -15.69 19.30 23.85
N GLU A 9 -16.38 18.36 23.16
CA GLU A 9 -15.73 17.32 22.36
C GLU A 9 -14.92 17.91 21.21
N LEU A 10 -15.47 18.91 20.50
CA LEU A 10 -14.76 19.61 19.44
C LEU A 10 -13.53 20.38 19.95
N GLN A 11 -13.64 21.06 21.10
CA GLN A 11 -12.52 21.76 21.74
C GLN A 11 -11.41 20.79 22.15
N ALA A 12 -11.77 19.67 22.77
CA ALA A 12 -10.83 18.61 23.15
C ALA A 12 -10.17 17.97 21.91
N GLY A 13 -10.92 17.79 20.83
CA GLY A 13 -10.38 17.29 19.57
C GLY A 13 -9.42 18.29 18.92
N LEU A 14 -9.79 19.58 18.93
CA LEU A 14 -8.99 20.66 18.34
C LEU A 14 -7.66 20.87 19.08
N SER A 15 -7.64 20.73 20.42
CA SER A 15 -6.41 20.87 21.21
C SER A 15 -5.38 19.75 20.94
N ARG A 16 -5.84 18.57 20.48
CA ARG A 16 -5.00 17.44 20.09
C ARG A 16 -4.60 17.44 18.62
N LEU A 17 -5.30 18.24 17.80
CA LEU A 17 -5.02 18.33 16.38
C LEU A 17 -3.72 19.11 16.18
N PRO A 18 -2.74 18.58 15.41
CA PRO A 18 -1.53 19.33 15.08
C PRO A 18 -1.83 20.70 14.47
N PRO A 19 -0.94 21.69 14.58
CA PRO A 19 -1.11 23.01 13.97
C PRO A 19 -1.35 22.92 12.47
N GLY A 20 -2.14 23.87 11.92
CA GLY A 20 -2.47 23.99 10.50
C GLY A 20 -3.92 24.39 10.28
N GLU A 21 -4.23 24.79 9.06
CA GLU A 21 -5.58 25.16 8.64
C GLU A 21 -6.52 23.96 8.64
N ILE A 22 -7.83 24.24 8.77
CA ILE A 22 -8.87 23.22 8.80
C ILE A 22 -9.76 23.37 7.56
N VAL A 23 -9.82 22.33 6.76
CA VAL A 23 -10.72 22.20 5.62
C VAL A 23 -11.90 21.35 6.04
N VAL A 24 -13.11 21.88 6.03
CA VAL A 24 -14.31 21.10 6.36
C VAL A 24 -14.91 20.51 5.09
N GLY A 25 -14.97 19.18 5.00
CA GLY A 25 -15.72 18.50 3.93
C GLY A 25 -17.21 18.73 4.14
N PHE A 26 -17.80 19.61 3.32
CA PHE A 26 -19.14 20.17 3.54
C PHE A 26 -20.11 19.74 2.45
N SER A 27 -21.01 18.80 2.76
CA SER A 27 -22.04 18.32 1.83
C SER A 27 -23.38 19.05 1.93
N GLY A 28 -23.54 19.96 2.90
CA GLY A 28 -24.82 20.62 3.17
C GLY A 28 -25.83 19.78 3.95
N GLY A 29 -25.55 18.51 4.20
CA GLY A 29 -26.39 17.65 5.05
C GLY A 29 -26.26 17.99 6.54
N LEU A 30 -27.16 17.46 7.37
CA LEU A 30 -27.24 17.74 8.81
C LEU A 30 -25.87 17.71 9.49
N ASP A 31 -25.16 16.59 9.36
CA ASP A 31 -23.95 16.30 10.15
C ASP A 31 -22.80 17.26 9.78
N SER A 32 -22.62 17.53 8.47
CA SER A 32 -21.60 18.46 7.98
C SER A 32 -21.93 19.92 8.27
N SER A 33 -23.22 20.29 8.26
CA SER A 33 -23.66 21.64 8.63
C SER A 33 -23.42 21.94 10.11
N VAL A 34 -23.69 20.95 10.97
CA VAL A 34 -23.39 21.03 12.40
C VAL A 34 -21.88 21.15 12.63
N LEU A 35 -21.07 20.35 11.96
CA LEU A 35 -19.61 20.42 12.10
C LEU A 35 -19.06 21.78 11.71
N LEU A 36 -19.46 22.30 10.53
CA LEU A 36 -19.00 23.60 10.05
C LEU A 36 -19.42 24.72 10.98
N HIS A 37 -20.69 24.75 11.39
CA HIS A 37 -21.23 25.77 12.30
C HIS A 37 -20.53 25.72 13.67
N ALA A 38 -20.36 24.53 14.24
CA ALA A 38 -19.75 24.39 15.57
C ALA A 38 -18.26 24.75 15.55
N LEU A 39 -17.50 24.40 14.51
CA LEU A 39 -16.11 24.83 14.34
C LEU A 39 -16.02 26.34 14.13
N ALA A 40 -16.92 26.92 13.35
CA ALA A 40 -16.99 28.36 13.13
C ALA A 40 -17.32 29.18 14.41
N ALA A 41 -17.99 28.57 15.37
CA ALA A 41 -18.25 29.14 16.68
C ALA A 41 -17.05 29.08 17.64
N LEU A 42 -16.02 28.31 17.33
CA LEU A 42 -14.82 28.18 18.16
C LEU A 42 -13.71 29.13 17.70
N THR A 43 -13.37 30.10 18.53
CA THR A 43 -12.27 31.07 18.26
C THR A 43 -10.96 30.33 17.87
N PRO A 44 -10.48 29.28 18.58
CA PRO A 44 -9.25 28.60 18.19
C PRO A 44 -9.32 27.92 16.81
N ALA A 45 -10.49 27.51 16.33
CA ALA A 45 -10.64 26.95 14.99
C ALA A 45 -10.56 28.04 13.91
N ARG A 46 -11.17 29.20 14.15
CA ARG A 46 -11.09 30.38 13.26
C ARG A 46 -9.65 30.92 13.17
N GLU A 47 -8.96 31.01 14.28
CA GLU A 47 -7.56 31.49 14.35
C GLU A 47 -6.59 30.59 13.57
N ARG A 48 -6.87 29.32 13.47
CA ARG A 48 -6.08 28.37 12.64
C ARG A 48 -6.30 28.54 11.13
N GLY A 49 -7.36 29.23 10.73
CA GLY A 49 -7.87 29.24 9.36
C GLY A 49 -8.89 28.11 9.15
N LEU A 50 -10.10 28.48 8.71
CA LEU A 50 -11.22 27.57 8.46
C LEU A 50 -11.79 27.83 7.08
N ARG A 51 -11.92 26.81 6.24
CA ARG A 51 -12.58 26.87 4.93
C ARG A 51 -13.47 25.66 4.71
N ALA A 52 -14.51 25.81 3.91
CA ALA A 52 -15.43 24.73 3.55
C ALA A 52 -15.17 24.26 2.12
N LEU A 53 -15.09 22.95 1.92
CA LEU A 53 -14.91 22.31 0.62
C LEU A 53 -16.11 21.40 0.33
N ASN A 54 -16.88 21.75 -0.69
CA ASN A 54 -17.97 20.95 -1.22
C ASN A 54 -17.50 20.16 -2.46
N VAL A 55 -17.87 18.89 -2.55
CA VAL A 55 -17.61 18.06 -3.74
C VAL A 55 -18.94 17.69 -4.36
N ASP A 56 -19.19 18.25 -5.55
CA ASP A 56 -20.36 17.92 -6.36
C ASP A 56 -20.03 16.78 -7.34
N HIS A 57 -20.78 15.69 -7.23
CA HIS A 57 -20.63 14.52 -8.11
C HIS A 57 -21.45 14.63 -9.40
N GLY A 58 -22.30 15.65 -9.54
CA GLY A 58 -23.19 15.81 -10.70
C GLY A 58 -24.23 14.70 -10.88
N LEU A 59 -24.41 13.85 -9.85
CA LEU A 59 -25.29 12.66 -9.95
C LEU A 59 -26.77 12.96 -9.70
N HIS A 60 -27.07 14.12 -9.10
CA HIS A 60 -28.43 14.49 -8.76
C HIS A 60 -28.86 15.74 -9.54
N PRO A 61 -30.10 15.82 -10.09
CA PRO A 61 -30.58 16.99 -10.83
C PRO A 61 -30.53 18.31 -10.04
N ARG A 62 -30.58 18.25 -8.71
CA ARG A 62 -30.55 19.41 -7.80
C ARG A 62 -29.16 19.72 -7.25
N SER A 63 -28.10 19.18 -7.80
CA SER A 63 -26.72 19.38 -7.27
C SER A 63 -26.33 20.86 -7.27
N ALA A 64 -26.72 21.63 -8.29
CA ALA A 64 -26.48 23.08 -8.34
C ALA A 64 -27.21 23.85 -7.23
N GLU A 65 -28.45 23.50 -6.91
CA GLU A 65 -29.19 24.10 -5.78
C GLU A 65 -28.52 23.77 -4.45
N TRP A 66 -28.01 22.54 -4.31
CA TRP A 66 -27.30 22.10 -3.11
C TRP A 66 -25.96 22.84 -2.93
N ALA A 67 -25.22 23.03 -4.02
CA ALA A 67 -24.00 23.83 -3.99
C ALA A 67 -24.27 25.30 -3.61
N ALA A 68 -25.35 25.90 -4.16
CA ALA A 68 -25.78 27.24 -3.80
C ALA A 68 -26.17 27.37 -2.32
N HIS A 69 -26.90 26.35 -1.77
CA HIS A 69 -27.22 26.27 -0.34
C HIS A 69 -25.95 26.22 0.51
N CYS A 70 -24.98 25.41 0.13
CA CYS A 70 -23.70 25.29 0.83
C CYS A 70 -22.92 26.61 0.82
N ALA A 71 -22.86 27.27 -0.33
CA ALA A 71 -22.21 28.58 -0.45
C ALA A 71 -22.87 29.64 0.44
N ALA A 72 -24.19 29.70 0.42
CA ALA A 72 -24.96 30.63 1.27
C ALA A 72 -24.75 30.37 2.76
N PHE A 73 -24.75 29.09 3.18
CA PHE A 73 -24.52 28.71 4.56
C PHE A 73 -23.11 29.08 5.04
N ALA A 74 -22.07 28.75 4.26
CA ALA A 74 -20.70 29.14 4.57
C ALA A 74 -20.51 30.67 4.60
N GLY A 75 -21.14 31.40 3.66
CA GLY A 75 -21.14 32.86 3.60
C GLY A 75 -21.76 33.51 4.84
N GLN A 76 -22.88 32.97 5.38
CA GLN A 76 -23.50 33.45 6.64
C GLN A 76 -22.55 33.31 7.84
N LEU A 77 -21.67 32.30 7.81
CA LEU A 77 -20.67 32.09 8.85
C LEU A 77 -19.37 32.88 8.62
N GLY A 78 -19.24 33.58 7.49
CA GLY A 78 -17.99 34.24 7.09
C GLY A 78 -16.84 33.26 6.82
N ILE A 79 -17.16 32.06 6.34
CA ILE A 79 -16.17 30.99 6.04
C ILE A 79 -15.95 30.92 4.53
N PRO A 80 -14.68 30.94 4.04
CA PRO A 80 -14.36 30.72 2.65
C PRO A 80 -14.93 29.39 2.15
N PHE A 81 -15.53 29.39 0.96
CA PHE A 81 -16.20 28.24 0.36
C PHE A 81 -15.59 27.89 -0.99
N ILE A 82 -15.30 26.61 -1.20
CA ILE A 82 -14.80 26.05 -2.46
C ILE A 82 -15.79 24.96 -2.90
N ALA A 83 -16.29 25.08 -4.14
CA ALA A 83 -17.05 24.02 -4.81
C ALA A 83 -16.14 23.34 -5.85
N ALA A 84 -15.97 22.02 -5.74
CA ALA A 84 -15.18 21.22 -6.66
C ALA A 84 -16.08 20.16 -7.32
N GLY A 85 -15.99 20.03 -8.64
CA GLY A 85 -16.70 18.99 -9.39
C GLY A 85 -15.91 17.69 -9.41
N ALA A 86 -16.59 16.55 -9.26
CA ALA A 86 -16.00 15.24 -9.36
C ALA A 86 -16.62 14.46 -10.53
N ALA A 87 -15.81 14.09 -11.53
CA ALA A 87 -16.25 13.14 -12.55
C ALA A 87 -16.31 11.73 -11.92
N VAL A 88 -17.49 11.13 -11.92
CA VAL A 88 -17.72 9.77 -11.43
C VAL A 88 -17.86 8.83 -12.61
N THR A 89 -16.92 7.91 -12.74
CA THR A 89 -17.01 6.80 -13.71
C THR A 89 -17.40 5.54 -12.95
N ALA A 90 -18.49 4.90 -13.34
CA ALA A 90 -18.91 3.65 -12.70
C ALA A 90 -17.84 2.58 -12.88
N THR A 91 -17.38 2.03 -11.77
CA THR A 91 -16.46 0.88 -11.69
C THR A 91 -17.22 -0.35 -11.24
N GLY A 92 -16.63 -1.54 -11.34
CA GLY A 92 -17.25 -2.81 -10.96
C GLY A 92 -17.74 -2.91 -9.49
N GLU A 93 -17.32 -1.98 -8.62
CA GLU A 93 -17.73 -1.93 -7.19
C GLU A 93 -19.04 -1.15 -6.94
N GLY A 94 -19.65 -0.60 -7.97
CA GLY A 94 -20.90 0.17 -7.87
C GLY A 94 -20.71 1.69 -7.80
N LEU A 95 -21.78 2.41 -8.12
CA LEU A 95 -21.77 3.89 -8.23
C LEU A 95 -21.44 4.60 -6.92
N GLU A 96 -21.88 4.06 -5.77
CA GLU A 96 -21.61 4.64 -4.44
C GLU A 96 -20.12 4.59 -4.08
N ALA A 97 -19.47 3.46 -4.33
CA ALA A 97 -18.04 3.29 -4.10
C ALA A 97 -17.24 4.25 -4.99
N ALA A 98 -17.55 4.29 -6.29
CA ALA A 98 -16.92 5.19 -7.25
C ALA A 98 -17.09 6.68 -6.88
N ALA A 99 -18.29 7.08 -6.44
CA ALA A 99 -18.55 8.44 -5.99
C ALA A 99 -17.75 8.78 -4.71
N ARG A 100 -17.66 7.81 -3.79
CA ARG A 100 -16.84 7.96 -2.59
C ARG A 100 -15.37 8.16 -2.93
N ASP A 101 -14.81 7.34 -3.80
CA ASP A 101 -13.40 7.41 -4.20
C ASP A 101 -13.08 8.70 -4.95
N ALA A 102 -13.97 9.13 -5.85
CA ALA A 102 -13.86 10.41 -6.52
C ALA A 102 -13.84 11.58 -5.52
N ARG A 103 -14.70 11.56 -4.49
CA ARG A 103 -14.73 12.56 -3.43
C ARG A 103 -13.43 12.60 -2.64
N TYR A 104 -12.88 11.44 -2.25
CA TYR A 104 -11.64 11.39 -1.49
C TYR A 104 -10.45 11.85 -2.32
N ARG A 105 -10.43 11.58 -3.63
CA ARG A 105 -9.41 12.10 -4.56
C ARG A 105 -9.45 13.64 -4.60
N ILE A 106 -10.62 14.23 -4.81
CA ILE A 106 -10.79 15.70 -4.81
C ILE A 106 -10.35 16.32 -3.48
N PHE A 107 -10.70 15.68 -2.36
CA PHE A 107 -10.24 16.13 -1.05
C PHE A 107 -8.71 16.10 -0.96
N ALA A 108 -8.05 15.07 -1.44
CA ALA A 108 -6.59 14.96 -1.43
C ALA A 108 -5.92 16.02 -2.32
N GLU A 109 -6.50 16.31 -3.48
CA GLU A 109 -6.01 17.34 -4.41
C GLU A 109 -6.10 18.78 -3.85
N HIS A 110 -7.09 19.03 -2.98
CA HIS A 110 -7.31 20.37 -2.38
C HIS A 110 -6.68 20.55 -1.01
N LEU A 111 -5.97 19.54 -0.51
CA LEU A 111 -5.34 19.56 0.81
C LEU A 111 -3.86 19.90 0.68
N GLN A 112 -3.44 20.96 1.37
CA GLN A 112 -2.04 21.40 1.38
C GLN A 112 -1.27 20.72 2.53
N PRO A 113 0.08 20.70 2.47
CA PRO A 113 0.91 20.19 3.56
C PRO A 113 0.59 20.87 4.89
N GLY A 114 0.36 20.07 5.93
CA GLY A 114 0.03 20.55 7.27
C GLY A 114 -1.45 20.82 7.53
N GLU A 115 -2.30 20.86 6.51
CA GLU A 115 -3.74 21.04 6.67
C GLU A 115 -4.45 19.80 7.21
N SER A 116 -5.63 19.99 7.78
CA SER A 116 -6.49 18.93 8.28
C SER A 116 -7.88 18.96 7.65
N LEU A 117 -8.25 17.91 6.92
CA LEU A 117 -9.60 17.70 6.40
C LEU A 117 -10.52 17.20 7.52
N ALA A 118 -11.45 18.01 7.98
CA ALA A 118 -12.44 17.64 8.97
C ALA A 118 -13.70 17.04 8.29
N LEU A 119 -14.06 15.80 8.64
CA LEU A 119 -15.27 15.14 8.17
C LEU A 119 -16.22 14.85 9.32
N ALA A 120 -17.52 15.03 9.08
CA ALA A 120 -18.59 14.91 10.07
C ALA A 120 -19.03 13.47 10.37
N HIS A 121 -18.13 12.48 10.24
CA HIS A 121 -18.46 11.12 10.66
C HIS A 121 -18.67 11.06 12.17
N HIS A 122 -19.73 10.37 12.59
CA HIS A 122 -20.18 10.32 13.98
C HIS A 122 -20.26 8.87 14.51
N ALA A 123 -20.68 8.69 15.76
CA ALA A 123 -20.69 7.37 16.42
C ALA A 123 -21.54 6.34 15.68
N ASP A 124 -22.66 6.76 15.09
CA ASP A 124 -23.55 5.86 14.32
C ASP A 124 -22.84 5.39 13.03
N ASP A 125 -22.11 6.27 12.33
CA ASP A 125 -21.28 5.88 11.18
C ASP A 125 -20.19 4.89 11.56
N GLN A 126 -19.62 5.05 12.76
CA GLN A 126 -18.64 4.12 13.31
C GLN A 126 -19.27 2.76 13.56
N ALA A 127 -20.43 2.73 14.19
CA ALA A 127 -21.17 1.49 14.45
C ALA A 127 -21.54 0.76 13.14
N GLU A 128 -22.05 1.48 12.14
CA GLU A 128 -22.31 0.94 10.80
C GLU A 128 -21.04 0.31 10.20
N THR A 129 -19.91 1.02 10.27
CA THR A 129 -18.64 0.57 9.72
C THR A 129 -18.15 -0.70 10.42
N VAL A 130 -18.24 -0.75 11.74
CA VAL A 130 -17.84 -1.91 12.55
C VAL A 130 -18.71 -3.12 12.24
N LEU A 131 -20.03 -2.95 12.18
CA LEU A 131 -20.96 -4.03 11.84
C LEU A 131 -20.68 -4.58 10.43
N LEU A 132 -20.47 -3.72 9.43
CA LEU A 132 -20.11 -4.17 8.08
C LEU A 132 -18.81 -4.95 8.04
N LYS A 133 -17.85 -4.56 8.84
CA LYS A 133 -16.55 -5.25 8.94
C LYS A 133 -16.67 -6.58 9.68
N LEU A 134 -17.44 -6.61 10.77
CA LEU A 134 -17.74 -7.82 11.54
C LEU A 134 -18.40 -8.88 10.67
N LEU A 135 -19.41 -8.49 9.88
CA LEU A 135 -20.14 -9.38 8.96
C LEU A 135 -19.29 -9.91 7.80
N ARG A 136 -18.11 -9.32 7.58
CA ARG A 136 -17.10 -9.79 6.61
C ARG A 136 -15.98 -10.60 7.26
N GLY A 137 -16.07 -10.91 8.55
CA GLY A 137 -15.05 -11.67 9.27
C GLY A 137 -13.75 -10.88 9.51
N ALA A 138 -13.82 -9.56 9.63
CA ALA A 138 -12.63 -8.75 9.84
C ALA A 138 -11.98 -9.02 11.21
N GLY A 139 -10.65 -9.11 11.23
CA GLY A 139 -9.84 -9.16 12.46
C GLY A 139 -9.79 -7.81 13.20
N PRO A 140 -8.98 -7.73 14.29
CA PRO A 140 -8.91 -6.54 15.16
C PRO A 140 -8.63 -5.23 14.41
N GLN A 141 -7.73 -5.22 13.42
CA GLN A 141 -7.43 -4.06 12.58
C GLN A 141 -8.68 -3.54 11.86
N GLY A 142 -9.47 -4.45 11.27
CA GLY A 142 -10.72 -4.11 10.60
C GLY A 142 -11.78 -3.64 11.57
N LEU A 143 -11.97 -4.36 12.70
CA LEU A 143 -12.95 -4.04 13.74
C LEU A 143 -12.66 -2.71 14.43
N GLY A 144 -11.42 -2.23 14.41
CA GLY A 144 -11.06 -0.88 14.87
C GLY A 144 -11.80 0.25 14.14
N GLY A 145 -12.54 -0.03 13.06
CA GLY A 145 -13.38 0.94 12.38
C GLY A 145 -12.60 2.13 11.77
N MET A 146 -13.16 3.32 11.85
CA MET A 146 -12.52 4.56 11.40
C MET A 146 -11.61 5.14 12.48
N ARG A 147 -10.48 5.74 12.08
CA ARG A 147 -9.60 6.50 12.99
C ARG A 147 -10.10 7.94 13.14
N VAL A 148 -9.94 8.51 14.35
CA VAL A 148 -10.22 9.94 14.61
C VAL A 148 -9.30 10.82 13.79
N LEU A 149 -8.02 10.47 13.72
CA LEU A 149 -7.00 11.18 12.95
C LEU A 149 -6.15 10.17 12.18
N ARG A 150 -5.82 10.48 10.92
CA ARG A 150 -4.87 9.70 10.11
C ARG A 150 -4.22 10.58 9.05
N GLU A 151 -3.07 10.20 8.54
CA GLU A 151 -2.46 10.83 7.37
C GLU A 151 -3.36 10.66 6.14
N PHE A 152 -3.42 11.70 5.29
CA PHE A 152 -4.27 11.70 4.12
C PHE A 152 -3.80 12.76 3.09
N GLY A 153 -3.45 12.31 1.88
CA GLY A 153 -2.88 13.18 0.86
C GLY A 153 -1.63 13.89 1.38
N ALA A 154 -1.55 15.19 1.16
CA ALA A 154 -0.46 16.03 1.68
C ALA A 154 -0.65 16.46 3.15
N GLY A 155 -1.79 16.18 3.77
CA GLY A 155 -2.14 16.58 5.12
C GLY A 155 -2.76 15.45 5.94
N ARG A 156 -3.81 15.73 6.70
CA ARG A 156 -4.46 14.79 7.61
C ARG A 156 -5.96 14.75 7.43
N LEU A 157 -6.55 13.60 7.74
CA LEU A 157 -8.00 13.41 7.82
C LEU A 157 -8.41 13.31 9.29
N TRP A 158 -9.24 14.23 9.73
CA TRP A 158 -9.75 14.36 11.08
C TRP A 158 -11.26 14.11 11.15
N ARG A 159 -11.72 13.33 12.13
CA ARG A 159 -13.13 13.01 12.39
C ARG A 159 -13.49 13.39 13.82
N PRO A 160 -13.70 14.68 14.09
CA PRO A 160 -13.90 15.16 15.47
C PRO A 160 -15.15 14.64 16.14
N LEU A 161 -16.15 14.22 15.36
CA LEU A 161 -17.46 13.78 15.86
C LEU A 161 -17.59 12.27 16.02
N LEU A 162 -16.50 11.50 15.81
CA LEU A 162 -16.56 10.05 15.73
C LEU A 162 -17.09 9.36 17.00
N ASN A 163 -17.00 10.03 18.15
CA ASN A 163 -17.51 9.56 19.44
C ASN A 163 -18.82 10.28 19.86
N VAL A 164 -19.40 11.08 18.98
CA VAL A 164 -20.62 11.86 19.25
C VAL A 164 -21.81 11.17 18.62
N PRO A 165 -22.87 10.82 19.38
CA PRO A 165 -24.11 10.29 18.83
C PRO A 165 -24.77 11.29 17.87
N ARG A 166 -25.35 10.78 16.78
CA ARG A 166 -26.05 11.60 15.78
C ARG A 166 -27.21 12.41 16.35
N GLU A 167 -27.86 11.88 17.37
CA GLU A 167 -28.95 12.59 18.06
C GLU A 167 -28.50 13.92 18.67
N LEU A 168 -27.28 14.02 19.21
CA LEU A 168 -26.72 15.26 19.71
C LEU A 168 -26.48 16.28 18.58
N LEU A 169 -26.12 15.81 17.38
CA LEU A 169 -25.97 16.68 16.21
C LEU A 169 -27.33 17.24 15.78
N ARG A 170 -28.35 16.38 15.75
CA ARG A 170 -29.72 16.79 15.43
C ARG A 170 -30.25 17.80 16.45
N GLY A 171 -30.06 17.53 17.74
CA GLY A 171 -30.47 18.43 18.83
C GLY A 171 -29.76 19.78 18.74
N TYR A 172 -28.46 19.81 18.40
CA TYR A 172 -27.72 21.05 18.17
C TYR A 172 -28.29 21.85 17.00
N ALA A 173 -28.52 21.21 15.85
CA ALA A 173 -29.07 21.84 14.66
C ALA A 173 -30.46 22.43 14.91
N GLN A 174 -31.35 21.70 15.59
CA GLN A 174 -32.69 22.13 15.93
C GLN A 174 -32.69 23.33 16.91
N ALA A 175 -31.86 23.27 17.96
CA ALA A 175 -31.75 24.32 18.94
C ALA A 175 -31.29 25.68 18.35
N LEU A 176 -30.52 25.63 17.25
CA LEU A 176 -30.01 26.81 16.57
C LEU A 176 -30.74 27.12 15.27
N GLY A 177 -31.78 26.37 14.92
CA GLY A 177 -32.55 26.59 13.69
C GLY A 177 -31.74 26.46 12.41
N LEU A 178 -30.71 25.59 12.42
CA LEU A 178 -29.90 25.34 11.24
C LEU A 178 -30.75 24.69 10.14
N ARG A 179 -30.51 25.11 8.90
CA ARG A 179 -31.10 24.50 7.72
C ARG A 179 -30.11 23.57 7.08
N TRP A 180 -30.54 22.38 6.63
CA TRP A 180 -29.72 21.40 5.97
C TRP A 180 -30.44 20.74 4.79
N ILE A 181 -29.70 20.10 3.92
CA ILE A 181 -30.21 19.34 2.78
C ILE A 181 -30.52 17.92 3.22
N GLU A 182 -31.68 17.42 2.84
CA GLU A 182 -32.04 16.02 2.96
C GLU A 182 -31.93 15.35 1.59
N ASP A 183 -30.93 14.47 1.44
CA ASP A 183 -30.70 13.70 0.21
C ASP A 183 -31.61 12.47 0.23
N PRO A 184 -32.54 12.33 -0.76
CA PRO A 184 -33.44 11.18 -0.84
C PRO A 184 -32.74 9.82 -0.97
N SER A 185 -31.52 9.80 -1.52
CA SER A 185 -30.75 8.55 -1.67
C SER A 185 -30.39 7.89 -0.33
N ASN A 186 -30.40 8.64 0.77
CA ASN A 186 -30.19 8.11 2.13
C ASN A 186 -31.30 7.13 2.58
N MET A 187 -32.44 7.12 1.90
CA MET A 187 -33.57 6.23 2.20
C MET A 187 -33.53 4.89 1.45
N ASP A 188 -32.59 4.71 0.52
CA ASP A 188 -32.48 3.47 -0.27
C ASP A 188 -31.85 2.33 0.55
N THR A 189 -32.70 1.48 1.13
CA THR A 189 -32.28 0.34 1.96
C THR A 189 -31.67 -0.82 1.17
N ARG A 190 -31.62 -0.78 -0.17
CA ARG A 190 -30.85 -1.73 -0.98
C ARG A 190 -29.35 -1.57 -0.73
N LEU A 191 -28.93 -0.38 -0.32
CA LEU A 191 -27.57 -0.10 0.10
C LEU A 191 -27.33 -0.65 1.51
N ARG A 192 -26.32 -1.50 1.67
CA ARG A 192 -26.02 -2.21 2.93
C ARG A 192 -25.91 -1.27 4.13
N ARG A 193 -25.34 -0.09 3.93
CA ARG A 193 -25.15 0.92 4.99
C ARG A 193 -26.49 1.54 5.41
N ASN A 194 -27.32 1.89 4.44
CA ASN A 194 -28.66 2.43 4.71
C ASN A 194 -29.55 1.38 5.38
N PHE A 195 -29.45 0.12 4.99
CA PHE A 195 -30.16 -0.99 5.66
C PHE A 195 -29.75 -1.10 7.14
N LEU A 196 -28.46 -1.06 7.46
CA LEU A 196 -28.02 -1.06 8.87
C LEU A 196 -28.58 0.14 9.64
N ARG A 197 -28.57 1.32 9.04
CA ARG A 197 -29.07 2.57 9.64
C ARG A 197 -30.56 2.56 9.87
N ALA A 198 -31.33 2.07 8.90
CA ALA A 198 -32.79 2.13 8.94
C ALA A 198 -33.44 0.96 9.69
N GLU A 199 -32.86 -0.25 9.58
CA GLU A 199 -33.49 -1.46 10.06
C GLU A 199 -32.77 -2.11 11.25
N VAL A 200 -31.46 -2.13 11.29
CA VAL A 200 -30.70 -2.90 12.27
C VAL A 200 -30.39 -2.07 13.53
N LEU A 201 -29.74 -0.92 13.36
CA LEU A 201 -29.36 -0.07 14.49
C LEU A 201 -30.57 0.38 15.34
N PRO A 202 -31.73 0.78 14.77
CA PRO A 202 -32.89 1.12 15.58
C PRO A 202 -33.41 -0.04 16.43
N ARG A 203 -33.39 -1.27 15.92
CA ARG A 203 -33.78 -2.47 16.69
C ARG A 203 -32.80 -2.77 17.82
N LEU A 204 -31.50 -2.56 17.58
CA LEU A 204 -30.49 -2.69 18.64
C LEU A 204 -30.66 -1.63 19.72
N THR A 205 -30.82 -0.35 19.34
CA THR A 205 -30.95 0.76 20.30
C THR A 205 -32.29 0.70 21.07
N GLN A 206 -33.33 0.16 20.48
CA GLN A 206 -34.58 -0.09 21.19
C GLN A 206 -34.40 -1.04 22.38
N ARG A 207 -33.57 -2.06 22.27
CA ARG A 207 -33.28 -3.03 23.31
C ARG A 207 -32.12 -2.63 24.20
N TRP A 208 -31.11 -2.01 23.62
CA TRP A 208 -29.89 -1.51 24.26
C TRP A 208 -29.69 -0.05 23.85
N PRO A 209 -30.18 0.93 24.62
CA PRO A 209 -30.13 2.36 24.24
C PRO A 209 -28.74 2.87 23.86
N ASP A 210 -27.68 2.34 24.50
CA ASP A 210 -26.30 2.74 24.26
C ASP A 210 -25.57 1.86 23.21
N ALA A 211 -26.28 1.02 22.45
CA ALA A 211 -25.67 0.06 21.51
C ALA A 211 -24.65 0.73 20.54
N THR A 212 -25.01 1.88 19.98
CA THR A 212 -24.13 2.62 19.05
C THR A 212 -22.81 3.01 19.71
N LEU A 213 -22.88 3.57 20.93
CA LEU A 213 -21.67 3.95 21.68
C LEU A 213 -20.89 2.72 22.14
N ALA A 214 -21.55 1.65 22.57
CA ALA A 214 -20.90 0.41 22.97
C ALA A 214 -20.11 -0.21 21.80
N ILE A 215 -20.67 -0.22 20.59
CA ILE A 215 -19.99 -0.68 19.37
C ILE A 215 -18.79 0.23 19.05
N ALA A 216 -18.96 1.55 19.15
CA ALA A 216 -17.86 2.51 18.91
C ALA A 216 -16.72 2.35 19.93
N HIS A 217 -17.03 2.11 21.22
CA HIS A 217 -16.03 1.79 22.25
C HIS A 217 -15.32 0.47 21.98
N SER A 218 -16.05 -0.58 21.59
CA SER A 218 -15.45 -1.87 21.21
C SER A 218 -14.47 -1.69 20.02
N ALA A 219 -14.82 -0.84 19.06
CA ALA A 219 -13.93 -0.49 17.96
C ALA A 219 -12.65 0.23 18.44
N ALA A 220 -12.77 1.13 19.42
CA ALA A 220 -11.62 1.81 19.99
C ALA A 220 -10.67 0.83 20.69
N TRP A 221 -11.21 -0.15 21.44
CA TRP A 221 -10.40 -1.23 22.06
C TRP A 221 -9.73 -2.13 21.01
N ALA A 222 -10.49 -2.55 19.99
CA ALA A 222 -9.92 -3.33 18.89
C ALA A 222 -8.80 -2.57 18.16
N ARG A 223 -8.97 -1.26 18.00
CA ARG A 223 -7.94 -0.36 17.44
C ARG A 223 -6.69 -0.32 18.29
N ALA A 224 -6.83 -0.09 19.60
CA ALA A 224 -5.69 -0.03 20.52
C ALA A 224 -4.90 -1.36 20.52
N ALA A 225 -5.62 -2.49 20.50
CA ALA A 225 -4.99 -3.80 20.39
C ALA A 225 -4.26 -3.99 19.05
N ALA A 226 -4.87 -3.56 17.94
CA ALA A 226 -4.24 -3.63 16.62
C ALA A 226 -2.99 -2.74 16.54
N ASP A 227 -3.06 -1.50 17.03
CA ASP A 227 -1.92 -0.58 17.04
C ASP A 227 -0.77 -1.13 17.90
N PHE A 228 -1.07 -1.78 19.03
CA PHE A 228 -0.07 -2.46 19.85
C PHE A 228 0.62 -3.60 19.10
N VAL A 229 -0.15 -4.42 18.37
CA VAL A 229 0.40 -5.51 17.55
C VAL A 229 1.24 -4.95 16.41
N ASP A 230 0.78 -3.89 15.72
CA ASP A 230 1.51 -3.26 14.62
C ASP A 230 2.87 -2.69 15.10
N ASP A 231 2.91 -2.02 16.26
CA ASP A 231 4.15 -1.51 16.86
C ASP A 231 5.15 -2.63 17.21
N HIS A 232 4.64 -3.77 17.69
CA HIS A 232 5.49 -4.93 17.97
C HIS A 232 5.96 -5.62 16.70
N ALA A 233 5.09 -5.69 15.67
CA ALA A 233 5.44 -6.24 14.37
C ALA A 233 6.53 -5.42 13.68
N GLN A 234 6.50 -4.08 13.76
CA GLN A 234 7.58 -3.23 13.22
C GLN A 234 8.93 -3.52 13.87
N ARG A 235 8.96 -3.63 15.21
CA ARG A 235 10.19 -3.98 15.93
C ARG A 235 10.69 -5.38 15.60
N ALA A 236 9.78 -6.34 15.51
CA ALA A 236 10.12 -7.71 15.14
C ALA A 236 10.61 -7.79 13.69
N LEU A 237 10.01 -7.06 12.76
CA LEU A 237 10.46 -6.98 11.37
C LEU A 237 11.91 -6.50 11.29
N ALA A 238 12.27 -5.45 12.01
CA ALA A 238 13.64 -4.93 12.02
C ALA A 238 14.68 -5.96 12.50
N GLN A 239 14.27 -6.96 13.30
CA GLN A 239 15.15 -8.04 13.78
C GLN A 239 15.30 -9.19 12.77
N VAL A 240 14.27 -9.44 11.94
CA VAL A 240 14.25 -10.58 11.02
C VAL A 240 14.44 -10.19 9.55
N GLN A 241 14.40 -8.91 9.22
CA GLN A 241 14.65 -8.42 7.86
C GLN A 241 16.12 -8.64 7.48
N GLY A 242 16.35 -9.14 6.25
CA GLY A 242 17.71 -9.30 5.73
C GLY A 242 18.36 -7.96 5.38
N THR A 243 19.66 -8.01 5.05
CA THR A 243 20.41 -6.82 4.57
C THR A 243 19.80 -6.28 3.27
N ASP A 244 19.34 -7.16 2.38
CA ASP A 244 18.53 -6.79 1.24
C ASP A 244 17.06 -6.67 1.72
N PRO A 245 16.40 -5.50 1.55
CA PRO A 245 15.01 -5.30 1.97
C PRO A 245 14.03 -6.33 1.39
N THR A 246 14.32 -6.90 0.23
CA THR A 246 13.50 -7.95 -0.41
C THR A 246 13.65 -9.31 0.22
N THR A 247 14.42 -9.43 1.32
CA THR A 247 14.69 -10.68 2.03
C THR A 247 14.30 -10.62 3.49
N LEU A 248 13.94 -11.79 4.05
CA LEU A 248 13.57 -11.96 5.44
C LEU A 248 14.17 -13.27 5.97
N ASN A 249 14.77 -13.23 7.17
CA ASN A 249 15.26 -14.45 7.84
C ASN A 249 14.06 -15.30 8.27
N TRP A 250 13.84 -16.42 7.59
CA TRP A 250 12.67 -17.25 7.83
C TRP A 250 12.71 -18.03 9.14
N LEU A 251 13.91 -18.37 9.63
CA LEU A 251 14.05 -19.04 10.94
C LEU A 251 13.67 -18.07 12.06
N GLY A 252 14.25 -16.86 12.04
CA GLY A 252 13.88 -15.82 13.00
C GLY A 252 12.41 -15.45 12.93
N TRP A 253 11.82 -15.44 11.73
CA TRP A 253 10.37 -15.19 11.56
C TRP A 253 9.51 -16.33 12.15
N LEU A 254 9.89 -17.58 11.98
CA LEU A 254 9.18 -18.72 12.59
C LEU A 254 9.33 -18.77 14.11
N ASP A 255 10.40 -18.20 14.67
CA ASP A 255 10.63 -18.11 16.12
C ASP A 255 9.82 -16.97 16.77
N LEU A 256 9.25 -16.06 15.99
CA LEU A 256 8.34 -15.04 16.52
C LEU A 256 7.09 -15.67 17.15
N PRO A 257 6.50 -15.02 18.16
CA PRO A 257 5.18 -15.40 18.66
C PRO A 257 4.15 -15.50 17.53
N ASP A 258 3.27 -16.49 17.56
CA ASP A 258 2.26 -16.74 16.53
C ASP A 258 1.47 -15.49 16.16
N ALA A 259 1.12 -14.66 17.15
CA ALA A 259 0.39 -13.42 16.98
C ALA A 259 1.14 -12.36 16.15
N LEU A 260 2.46 -12.48 16.00
CA LEU A 260 3.30 -11.51 15.25
C LEU A 260 3.69 -12.00 13.85
N ARG A 261 3.64 -13.29 13.55
CA ARG A 261 4.10 -13.81 12.24
C ARG A 261 3.32 -13.24 11.06
N ASP A 262 1.99 -13.32 11.11
CA ASP A 262 1.11 -12.74 10.07
C ASP A 262 1.29 -11.21 9.96
N PRO A 263 1.21 -10.41 11.04
CA PRO A 263 1.48 -8.97 10.99
C PRO A 263 2.86 -8.59 10.43
N VAL A 264 3.92 -9.28 10.83
CA VAL A 264 5.28 -9.02 10.33
C VAL A 264 5.38 -9.29 8.83
N LEU A 265 4.84 -10.41 8.36
CA LEU A 265 4.87 -10.77 6.95
C LEU A 265 4.10 -9.75 6.10
N ARG A 266 2.89 -9.35 6.54
CA ARG A 266 2.10 -8.30 5.86
C ARG A 266 2.79 -6.97 5.82
N LEU A 267 3.38 -6.55 6.95
CA LEU A 267 4.10 -5.29 7.05
C LEU A 267 5.29 -5.24 6.09
N TRP A 268 6.09 -6.33 6.05
CA TRP A 268 7.22 -6.46 5.15
C TRP A 268 6.80 -6.38 3.68
N LEU A 269 5.78 -7.14 3.28
CA LEU A 269 5.32 -7.18 1.89
C LEU A 269 4.66 -5.87 1.44
N ARG A 270 3.92 -5.22 2.33
CA ARG A 270 3.35 -3.89 2.08
C ARG A 270 4.45 -2.85 1.87
N ALA A 271 5.54 -2.89 2.65
CA ALA A 271 6.69 -2.00 2.48
C ALA A 271 7.39 -2.19 1.14
N LEU A 272 7.30 -3.38 0.54
CA LEU A 272 7.81 -3.71 -0.78
C LEU A 272 6.79 -3.43 -1.92
N GLY A 273 5.60 -2.89 -1.61
CA GLY A 273 4.58 -2.59 -2.61
C GLY A 273 3.76 -3.80 -3.09
N TYR A 274 3.84 -4.95 -2.41
CA TYR A 274 3.02 -6.12 -2.72
C TYR A 274 1.67 -6.10 -2.03
N GLU A 275 0.67 -6.75 -2.64
CA GLU A 275 -0.60 -7.02 -1.99
C GLU A 275 -0.44 -7.97 -0.80
N GLU A 276 -1.18 -7.68 0.28
CA GLU A 276 -1.09 -8.48 1.49
C GLU A 276 -1.63 -9.90 1.27
N PRO A 277 -0.94 -10.93 1.81
CA PRO A 277 -1.39 -12.30 1.69
C PRO A 277 -2.71 -12.51 2.44
N ALA A 278 -3.60 -13.34 1.90
CA ALA A 278 -4.70 -13.89 2.68
C ALA A 278 -4.14 -14.84 3.75
N HIS A 279 -4.86 -15.01 4.86
CA HIS A 279 -4.41 -15.84 5.99
C HIS A 279 -3.98 -17.25 5.60
N PHE A 280 -4.68 -17.87 4.67
CA PHE A 280 -4.34 -19.22 4.21
C PHE A 280 -2.97 -19.30 3.49
N HIS A 281 -2.51 -18.21 2.84
CA HIS A 281 -1.17 -18.15 2.25
C HIS A 281 -0.08 -18.14 3.33
N VAL A 282 -0.32 -17.45 4.44
CA VAL A 282 0.60 -17.43 5.58
C VAL A 282 0.71 -18.80 6.22
N VAL A 283 -0.42 -19.46 6.46
CA VAL A 283 -0.48 -20.83 7.01
C VAL A 283 0.25 -21.83 6.08
N GLU A 284 0.05 -21.71 4.78
CA GLU A 284 0.71 -22.57 3.79
C GLU A 284 2.22 -22.30 3.75
N LEU A 285 2.66 -21.05 3.83
CA LEU A 285 4.07 -20.70 3.93
C LEU A 285 4.71 -21.31 5.17
N GLU A 286 4.11 -21.16 6.35
CA GLU A 286 4.60 -21.75 7.59
C GLU A 286 4.72 -23.28 7.48
N ARG A 287 3.67 -23.91 6.94
CA ARG A 287 3.67 -25.36 6.72
C ARG A 287 4.82 -25.80 5.81
N GLN A 288 5.01 -25.13 4.67
CA GLN A 288 6.08 -25.45 3.74
C GLN A 288 7.47 -25.22 4.36
N LEU A 289 7.68 -24.11 5.07
CA LEU A 289 8.95 -23.80 5.73
C LEU A 289 9.33 -24.85 6.79
N ARG A 290 8.36 -25.36 7.56
CA ARG A 290 8.57 -26.37 8.59
C ARG A 290 8.78 -27.78 8.04
N THR A 291 8.15 -28.11 6.90
CA THR A 291 8.12 -29.48 6.37
C THR A 291 9.09 -29.73 5.20
N ALA A 292 9.59 -28.65 4.56
CA ALA A 292 10.48 -28.81 3.42
C ALA A 292 11.86 -29.33 3.84
N ALA A 293 12.12 -30.59 3.53
CA ALA A 293 13.45 -31.22 3.71
C ALA A 293 14.34 -30.89 2.50
N GLY A 294 15.59 -30.51 2.77
CA GLY A 294 16.68 -30.44 1.80
C GLY A 294 16.43 -29.57 0.57
N ASP A 295 16.36 -30.17 -0.61
CA ASP A 295 16.36 -29.47 -1.92
C ASP A 295 15.02 -28.92 -2.37
N ARG A 296 13.93 -29.16 -1.66
CA ARG A 296 12.63 -28.56 -2.00
C ARG A 296 12.54 -27.14 -1.46
N ALA A 297 12.65 -26.16 -2.37
CA ALA A 297 12.46 -24.75 -2.03
C ALA A 297 10.97 -24.46 -1.86
N PRO A 298 10.48 -24.08 -0.67
CA PRO A 298 9.14 -23.55 -0.49
C PRO A 298 8.86 -22.43 -1.49
N CYS A 299 7.65 -22.47 -2.06
CA CYS A 299 7.19 -21.45 -3.00
C CYS A 299 5.71 -21.21 -2.77
N VAL A 300 5.35 -20.02 -2.32
CA VAL A 300 3.96 -19.58 -2.17
C VAL A 300 3.75 -18.36 -3.03
N ARG A 301 2.63 -18.35 -3.77
CA ARG A 301 2.31 -17.29 -4.74
C ARG A 301 0.89 -16.80 -4.56
N TRP A 302 0.72 -15.50 -4.65
CA TRP A 302 -0.59 -14.84 -4.79
C TRP A 302 -0.40 -13.54 -5.56
N ASP A 303 -1.41 -13.14 -6.33
CA ASP A 303 -1.38 -11.95 -7.15
C ASP A 303 -0.02 -11.78 -7.89
N GLN A 304 0.66 -10.66 -7.71
CA GLN A 304 1.98 -10.38 -8.30
C GLN A 304 3.14 -10.67 -7.34
N CYS A 305 2.90 -11.39 -6.25
CA CYS A 305 3.91 -11.74 -5.25
C CYS A 305 4.22 -13.23 -5.26
N GLU A 306 5.49 -13.56 -5.20
CA GLU A 306 6.00 -14.91 -5.01
C GLU A 306 7.05 -14.92 -3.90
N LEU A 307 6.87 -15.80 -2.90
CA LEU A 307 7.83 -16.03 -1.82
C LEU A 307 8.58 -17.34 -2.06
N ARG A 308 9.92 -17.29 -2.05
CA ARG A 308 10.81 -18.45 -2.19
C ARG A 308 11.86 -18.49 -1.09
N ARG A 309 12.13 -19.68 -0.56
CA ARG A 309 13.23 -19.89 0.39
C ARG A 309 14.53 -20.24 -0.32
N TYR A 310 15.62 -19.60 0.10
CA TYR A 310 16.97 -20.03 -0.22
C TYR A 310 17.89 -19.81 0.99
N ARG A 311 18.53 -20.88 1.47
CA ARG A 311 19.30 -20.90 2.73
C ARG A 311 18.44 -20.39 3.90
N ASP A 312 18.94 -19.41 4.65
CA ASP A 312 18.26 -18.82 5.82
C ASP A 312 17.32 -17.65 5.46
N LEU A 313 17.17 -17.36 4.17
CA LEU A 313 16.39 -16.22 3.69
C LEU A 313 15.16 -16.66 2.90
N LEU A 314 14.08 -15.95 3.15
CA LEU A 314 12.88 -15.89 2.34
C LEU A 314 13.01 -14.67 1.42
N TYR A 315 12.73 -14.84 0.14
CA TYR A 315 12.80 -13.81 -0.90
C TYR A 315 11.40 -13.46 -1.37
N ALA A 316 11.07 -12.16 -1.37
CA ALA A 316 9.87 -11.65 -2.01
C ALA A 316 10.21 -11.12 -3.40
N MET A 317 9.48 -11.59 -4.40
CA MET A 317 9.72 -11.20 -5.79
C MET A 317 8.43 -11.28 -6.62
N ARG A 318 8.44 -10.64 -7.79
CA ARG A 318 7.41 -10.90 -8.81
C ARG A 318 7.60 -12.29 -9.41
N PRO A 319 6.51 -12.97 -9.84
CA PRO A 319 6.62 -14.24 -10.56
C PRO A 319 7.54 -14.11 -11.77
N LEU A 320 8.52 -14.98 -11.83
CA LEU A 320 9.54 -14.93 -12.89
C LEU A 320 8.94 -15.45 -14.20
N VAL A 321 9.10 -14.69 -15.29
CA VAL A 321 8.76 -15.15 -16.64
C VAL A 321 9.71 -16.31 -17.02
N PRO A 322 9.23 -17.44 -17.55
CA PRO A 322 10.10 -18.52 -18.01
C PRO A 322 11.12 -18.03 -19.05
N VAL A 323 12.36 -18.47 -18.92
CA VAL A 323 13.38 -18.22 -19.94
C VAL A 323 13.23 -19.30 -21.02
N ALA A 324 13.33 -18.90 -22.28
CA ALA A 324 13.27 -19.84 -23.39
C ALA A 324 14.44 -20.81 -23.33
N GLU A 325 14.13 -22.11 -23.31
CA GLU A 325 15.14 -23.17 -23.40
C GLU A 325 15.94 -23.01 -24.70
N HIS A 326 17.26 -23.21 -24.63
CA HIS A 326 18.17 -23.11 -25.78
C HIS A 326 18.24 -21.74 -26.49
N TRP A 327 17.78 -20.64 -25.83
CA TRP A 327 18.00 -19.31 -26.39
C TRP A 327 19.49 -18.98 -26.48
N GLN A 328 19.89 -18.52 -27.66
CA GLN A 328 21.23 -18.00 -27.91
C GLN A 328 21.18 -16.87 -28.91
N ALA A 329 22.16 -15.96 -28.83
CA ALA A 329 22.31 -14.84 -29.74
C ALA A 329 23.79 -14.59 -30.06
N SER A 330 24.09 -14.29 -31.32
CA SER A 330 25.40 -13.75 -31.68
C SER A 330 25.58 -12.38 -31.05
N TRP A 331 26.76 -12.11 -30.50
CA TRP A 331 27.04 -10.88 -29.78
C TRP A 331 28.36 -10.27 -30.18
N ASN A 332 28.37 -8.97 -30.38
CA ASN A 332 29.54 -8.18 -30.70
C ASN A 332 29.94 -7.18 -29.61
N GLY A 333 29.39 -7.29 -28.41
CA GLY A 333 29.62 -6.38 -27.30
C GLY A 333 28.60 -5.26 -27.16
N SER A 334 27.83 -4.93 -28.19
CA SER A 334 26.76 -3.94 -28.12
C SER A 334 25.70 -4.34 -27.12
N PRO A 335 24.90 -3.38 -26.54
CA PRO A 335 23.82 -3.70 -25.62
C PRO A 335 22.83 -4.69 -26.23
N CYS A 336 22.66 -5.84 -25.58
CA CYS A 336 21.77 -6.92 -25.97
C CYS A 336 20.73 -7.13 -24.90
N ALA A 337 19.45 -6.90 -25.23
CA ALA A 337 18.33 -7.20 -24.34
C ALA A 337 18.19 -8.72 -24.15
N LEU A 338 17.95 -9.15 -22.92
CA LEU A 338 17.90 -10.57 -22.55
C LEU A 338 16.44 -11.01 -22.34
N PRO A 339 16.00 -12.16 -22.88
CA PRO A 339 14.64 -12.66 -22.69
C PRO A 339 14.24 -12.85 -21.23
N GLY A 340 15.23 -13.09 -20.36
CA GLY A 340 15.03 -13.24 -18.91
C GLY A 340 14.90 -11.91 -18.16
N GLY A 341 14.98 -10.78 -18.85
CA GLY A 341 15.06 -9.43 -18.31
C GLY A 341 16.48 -8.89 -18.21
N GLY A 342 16.60 -7.56 -18.24
CA GLY A 342 17.88 -6.87 -18.24
C GLY A 342 18.61 -6.87 -19.58
N SER A 343 19.90 -6.46 -19.57
CA SER A 343 20.73 -6.40 -20.78
C SER A 343 22.18 -6.74 -20.46
N LEU A 344 22.92 -7.23 -21.46
CA LEU A 344 24.34 -7.46 -21.41
C LEU A 344 25.07 -6.54 -22.40
N ALA A 345 26.13 -5.89 -21.98
CA ALA A 345 26.91 -4.98 -22.83
C ALA A 345 28.38 -4.96 -22.45
N LEU A 346 29.27 -4.65 -23.43
CA LEU A 346 30.61 -4.13 -23.16
C LEU A 346 30.50 -2.63 -22.92
N ARG A 347 31.01 -2.16 -21.77
CA ARG A 347 31.04 -0.74 -21.40
C ARG A 347 32.45 -0.27 -21.12
N GLY A 348 32.85 0.82 -21.77
CA GLY A 348 34.09 1.54 -21.48
C GLY A 348 34.07 2.12 -20.05
N GLU A 349 35.22 2.60 -19.58
CA GLU A 349 35.32 3.25 -18.26
C GLU A 349 34.45 4.51 -18.16
N ASP A 350 34.26 5.20 -19.28
CA ASP A 350 33.38 6.38 -19.42
C ASP A 350 31.88 6.02 -19.57
N GLY A 351 31.55 4.74 -19.54
CA GLY A 351 30.16 4.23 -19.73
C GLY A 351 29.74 4.10 -21.20
N SER A 352 30.60 4.46 -22.16
CA SER A 352 30.33 4.30 -23.60
C SER A 352 30.17 2.84 -23.99
N ALA A 353 29.37 2.56 -25.04
CA ALA A 353 29.28 1.22 -25.59
C ALA A 353 30.59 0.86 -26.34
N ALA A 354 31.06 -0.36 -26.11
CA ALA A 354 32.24 -0.89 -26.83
C ALA A 354 31.81 -2.15 -27.60
N THR A 355 32.61 -2.48 -28.64
CA THR A 355 32.40 -3.67 -29.46
C THR A 355 33.61 -4.59 -29.42
N ALA A 356 33.36 -5.88 -29.48
CA ALA A 356 34.38 -6.90 -29.63
C ALA A 356 34.93 -6.87 -31.07
N PRO A 357 36.19 -7.26 -31.29
CA PRO A 357 36.72 -7.42 -32.63
C PRO A 357 36.02 -8.52 -33.43
N ASP A 358 35.85 -8.32 -34.73
CA ASP A 358 35.15 -9.26 -35.63
C ASP A 358 35.83 -10.63 -35.76
N ASP A 359 37.12 -10.73 -35.45
CA ASP A 359 37.90 -11.95 -35.48
C ASP A 359 37.58 -12.93 -34.34
N ARG A 360 36.74 -12.53 -33.40
CA ARG A 360 36.34 -13.33 -32.22
C ARG A 360 34.82 -13.33 -32.01
N PRO A 361 34.10 -14.17 -32.71
CA PRO A 361 32.65 -14.21 -32.57
C PRO A 361 32.23 -14.65 -31.15
N LEU A 362 31.40 -13.85 -30.51
CA LEU A 362 30.86 -14.13 -29.21
C LEU A 362 29.42 -14.61 -29.33
N THR A 363 29.01 -15.50 -28.43
CA THR A 363 27.63 -15.96 -28.31
C THR A 363 27.16 -15.77 -26.88
N ILE A 364 25.97 -15.15 -26.71
CA ILE A 364 25.27 -15.13 -25.42
C ILE A 364 24.26 -16.30 -25.42
N HIS A 365 24.21 -17.01 -24.33
CA HIS A 365 23.22 -18.07 -24.12
C HIS A 365 22.89 -18.20 -22.62
N TYR A 366 21.89 -19.00 -22.30
CA TYR A 366 21.62 -19.39 -20.92
C TYR A 366 22.16 -20.77 -20.62
N ARG A 367 22.12 -21.15 -19.33
CA ARG A 367 22.58 -22.46 -18.89
C ARG A 367 21.74 -23.59 -19.50
N SER A 368 22.41 -24.65 -19.90
CA SER A 368 21.80 -25.94 -20.28
C SER A 368 22.23 -27.09 -19.37
N GLY A 369 23.18 -26.85 -18.45
CA GLY A 369 23.72 -27.79 -17.50
C GLY A 369 25.07 -28.40 -17.96
N GLY A 370 25.94 -28.66 -17.00
CA GLY A 370 27.26 -29.24 -17.25
C GLY A 370 28.33 -28.20 -17.67
N GLU A 371 28.04 -26.89 -17.60
CA GLU A 371 29.01 -25.86 -17.97
C GLU A 371 30.18 -25.82 -16.98
N HIS A 372 31.35 -25.56 -17.54
CA HIS A 372 32.60 -25.35 -16.81
C HIS A 372 33.26 -24.07 -17.21
N ILE A 373 33.90 -23.39 -16.26
CA ILE A 373 34.70 -22.19 -16.51
C ILE A 373 36.00 -22.24 -15.71
N LYS A 374 37.04 -21.69 -16.25
CA LYS A 374 38.30 -21.43 -15.53
C LYS A 374 38.36 -19.94 -15.20
N PRO A 375 37.99 -19.50 -13.99
CA PRO A 375 38.05 -18.08 -13.61
C PRO A 375 39.51 -17.56 -13.73
N ALA A 376 39.65 -16.30 -14.10
CA ALA A 376 40.96 -15.64 -14.16
C ALA A 376 41.65 -15.74 -12.78
N GLY A 377 42.96 -16.08 -12.79
CA GLY A 377 43.72 -16.32 -11.57
C GLY A 377 43.51 -17.71 -10.93
N SER A 378 42.58 -18.55 -11.44
CA SER A 378 42.42 -19.92 -10.98
C SER A 378 43.37 -20.86 -11.72
N THR A 379 43.88 -21.88 -11.01
CA THR A 379 44.70 -22.97 -11.62
C THR A 379 43.83 -24.05 -12.27
N HIS A 380 42.57 -24.19 -11.88
CA HIS A 380 41.70 -25.29 -12.30
C HIS A 380 40.39 -24.81 -12.92
N THR A 381 39.89 -25.58 -13.87
CA THR A 381 38.54 -25.45 -14.40
C THR A 381 37.54 -25.95 -13.34
N ARG A 382 36.43 -25.25 -13.16
CA ARG A 382 35.42 -25.55 -12.14
C ARG A 382 34.03 -25.68 -12.77
N GLU A 383 33.23 -26.56 -12.21
CA GLU A 383 31.82 -26.65 -12.58
C GLU A 383 31.07 -25.37 -12.18
N LEU A 384 30.36 -24.77 -13.15
CA LEU A 384 29.63 -23.51 -12.95
C LEU A 384 28.58 -23.61 -11.83
N ARG A 385 27.90 -24.77 -11.73
CA ARG A 385 26.91 -25.01 -10.67
C ARG A 385 27.48 -24.78 -9.27
N LEU A 386 28.69 -25.30 -9.02
CA LEU A 386 29.35 -25.17 -7.72
C LEU A 386 29.80 -23.72 -7.45
N LEU A 387 30.34 -23.03 -8.46
CA LEU A 387 30.71 -21.62 -8.34
C LEU A 387 29.51 -20.74 -7.97
N LEU A 388 28.38 -20.94 -8.63
CA LEU A 388 27.14 -20.19 -8.35
C LEU A 388 26.57 -20.52 -6.96
N GLN A 389 26.73 -21.77 -6.51
CA GLN A 389 26.31 -22.19 -5.17
C GLN A 389 27.19 -21.55 -4.08
N GLU A 390 28.51 -21.53 -4.27
CA GLU A 390 29.45 -20.87 -3.35
C GLU A 390 29.21 -19.35 -3.30
N ALA A 391 28.97 -18.73 -4.45
CA ALA A 391 28.61 -17.32 -4.55
C ALA A 391 27.23 -16.97 -3.93
N GLY A 392 26.49 -17.98 -3.43
CA GLY A 392 25.21 -17.75 -2.75
C GLY A 392 24.06 -17.40 -3.67
N ILE A 393 24.18 -17.64 -4.97
CA ILE A 393 23.15 -17.27 -5.95
C ILE A 393 21.98 -18.28 -5.86
N PRO A 394 20.73 -17.79 -5.67
CA PRO A 394 19.56 -18.66 -5.61
C PRO A 394 19.31 -19.43 -6.92
N PRO A 395 18.79 -20.68 -6.86
CA PRO A 395 18.57 -21.52 -8.05
C PRO A 395 17.79 -20.82 -9.17
N TRP A 396 16.72 -20.11 -8.85
CA TRP A 396 15.87 -19.40 -9.82
C TRP A 396 16.55 -18.22 -10.51
N GLN A 397 17.66 -17.71 -9.98
CA GLN A 397 18.47 -16.68 -10.62
C GLN A 397 19.55 -17.29 -11.51
N ARG A 398 20.05 -18.51 -11.20
CA ARG A 398 21.15 -19.14 -11.90
C ARG A 398 20.87 -19.36 -13.38
N ASP A 399 19.63 -19.76 -13.70
CA ASP A 399 19.20 -20.05 -15.07
C ASP A 399 18.95 -18.78 -15.91
N ARG A 400 19.05 -17.61 -15.28
CA ARG A 400 18.87 -16.29 -15.89
C ARG A 400 20.17 -15.51 -16.10
N ILE A 401 21.27 -16.06 -15.60
CA ILE A 401 22.57 -15.44 -15.77
C ILE A 401 23.01 -15.64 -17.22
N PRO A 402 23.25 -14.55 -17.99
CA PRO A 402 23.74 -14.69 -19.34
C PRO A 402 25.17 -15.26 -19.33
N LEU A 403 25.41 -16.28 -20.13
CA LEU A 403 26.71 -16.89 -20.36
C LEU A 403 27.26 -16.37 -21.68
N VAL A 404 28.54 -16.02 -21.68
CA VAL A 404 29.23 -15.58 -22.91
C VAL A 404 30.25 -16.64 -23.29
N SER A 405 30.09 -17.18 -24.50
CA SER A 405 31.04 -18.12 -25.09
C SER A 405 31.79 -17.51 -26.29
N MET A 406 33.04 -17.92 -26.44
CA MET A 406 33.89 -17.61 -27.58
C MET A 406 34.45 -18.93 -28.14
N ASN A 407 34.23 -19.21 -29.42
CA ASN A 407 34.60 -20.49 -30.04
C ASN A 407 34.12 -21.72 -29.24
N SER A 408 32.87 -21.69 -28.75
CA SER A 408 32.24 -22.72 -27.90
C SER A 408 32.86 -22.88 -26.50
N GLU A 409 33.84 -22.10 -26.12
CA GLU A 409 34.40 -22.08 -24.77
C GLU A 409 33.68 -20.99 -23.93
N LEU A 410 33.22 -21.34 -22.70
CA LEU A 410 32.62 -20.40 -21.79
C LEU A 410 33.68 -19.44 -21.22
N ILE A 411 33.58 -18.15 -21.57
CA ILE A 411 34.51 -17.14 -21.15
C ILE A 411 34.00 -16.20 -20.05
N ALA A 412 32.69 -15.99 -19.97
CA ALA A 412 32.12 -15.14 -18.92
C ALA A 412 30.73 -15.63 -18.45
N VAL A 413 30.40 -15.38 -17.21
CA VAL A 413 29.14 -15.66 -16.52
C VAL A 413 28.59 -14.33 -16.01
N GLY A 414 27.80 -13.67 -16.84
CA GLY A 414 27.45 -12.28 -16.62
C GLY A 414 28.71 -11.43 -16.40
N ASP A 415 28.66 -10.63 -15.35
CA ASP A 415 29.78 -9.85 -14.79
C ASP A 415 30.37 -10.51 -13.53
N LEU A 416 29.95 -11.75 -13.18
CA LEU A 416 30.29 -12.43 -11.93
C LEU A 416 31.59 -13.18 -12.01
N PHE A 417 31.81 -13.93 -13.09
CA PHE A 417 33.02 -14.73 -13.31
C PHE A 417 33.52 -14.53 -14.72
N LEU A 418 34.79 -14.13 -14.83
CA LEU A 418 35.48 -13.96 -16.09
C LEU A 418 36.67 -14.92 -16.20
N SER A 419 36.84 -15.55 -17.36
CA SER A 419 38.05 -16.31 -17.68
C SER A 419 39.22 -15.38 -18.07
N ALA A 420 40.42 -15.94 -18.18
CA ALA A 420 41.58 -15.18 -18.68
C ALA A 420 41.31 -14.60 -20.08
N ALA A 421 40.64 -15.37 -20.95
CA ALA A 421 40.27 -14.90 -22.30
C ALA A 421 39.28 -13.71 -22.28
N ALA A 422 38.31 -13.73 -21.35
CA ALA A 422 37.40 -12.58 -21.18
C ALA A 422 38.12 -11.33 -20.64
N VAL A 423 39.06 -11.50 -19.69
CA VAL A 423 39.86 -10.42 -19.16
C VAL A 423 40.73 -9.81 -20.26
N GLU A 424 41.40 -10.66 -21.09
CA GLU A 424 42.17 -10.20 -22.24
C GLU A 424 41.32 -9.44 -23.26
N LEU A 425 40.13 -9.97 -23.60
CA LEU A 425 39.17 -9.29 -24.47
C LEU A 425 38.79 -7.91 -23.93
N CYS A 426 38.40 -7.85 -22.66
CA CYS A 426 38.06 -6.58 -21.99
C CYS A 426 39.20 -5.56 -22.00
N ALA A 427 40.44 -6.00 -21.73
CA ALA A 427 41.63 -5.16 -21.76
C ALA A 427 41.90 -4.60 -23.19
N ARG A 428 41.77 -5.47 -24.22
CA ARG A 428 42.00 -5.11 -25.63
C ARG A 428 41.03 -4.02 -26.10
N VAL A 429 39.75 -4.10 -25.69
CA VAL A 429 38.73 -3.10 -26.08
C VAL A 429 38.54 -1.99 -25.05
N ARG A 430 39.35 -1.94 -23.98
CA ARG A 430 39.28 -0.98 -22.86
C ARG A 430 37.85 -0.88 -22.31
N ALA A 431 37.19 -2.02 -22.10
CA ALA A 431 35.83 -2.10 -21.62
C ALA A 431 35.68 -3.26 -20.64
N ARG A 432 34.53 -3.31 -19.97
CA ARG A 432 34.14 -4.41 -19.08
C ARG A 432 32.81 -4.99 -19.53
N ILE A 433 32.58 -6.27 -19.27
CA ILE A 433 31.25 -6.88 -19.38
C ILE A 433 30.40 -6.35 -18.24
N VAL A 434 29.24 -5.80 -18.57
CA VAL A 434 28.25 -5.30 -17.61
C VAL A 434 26.94 -6.00 -17.88
N TRP A 435 26.46 -6.69 -16.87
CA TRP A 435 25.12 -7.25 -16.86
C TRP A 435 24.21 -6.33 -16.06
N ASP A 436 23.39 -5.57 -16.78
CA ASP A 436 22.33 -4.77 -16.20
C ASP A 436 21.17 -5.69 -15.83
N ARG A 437 20.79 -5.67 -14.54
CA ARG A 437 19.75 -6.51 -13.95
C ARG A 437 18.41 -5.76 -13.81
N GLU A 438 18.28 -4.57 -14.40
CA GLU A 438 17.00 -3.86 -14.43
C GLU A 438 15.96 -4.73 -15.14
N GLY A 439 14.81 -4.94 -14.48
CA GLY A 439 13.79 -5.90 -14.89
C GLY A 439 13.88 -7.28 -14.21
N LEU A 440 15.01 -7.61 -13.55
CA LEU A 440 15.09 -8.74 -12.59
C LEU A 440 14.84 -8.30 -11.15
N ARG A 441 15.05 -7.01 -10.85
CA ARG A 441 14.64 -6.38 -9.60
C ARG A 441 13.23 -5.85 -9.78
N ALA A 442 12.35 -6.05 -8.80
CA ALA A 442 11.09 -5.33 -8.75
C ALA A 442 11.41 -3.82 -8.86
N GLU A 443 10.84 -3.14 -9.84
CA GLU A 443 10.79 -1.69 -9.81
C GLU A 443 10.12 -1.31 -8.49
N GLY A 444 10.85 -0.59 -7.64
CA GLY A 444 10.44 -0.16 -6.30
C GLY A 444 9.42 0.98 -6.37
#